data_a10c434bd5f174fbd1b59a1358e85a4f
#
_entry.id   a10c434bd5f174fbd1b59a1358e85a4f
#
_cell.length_a   1.000
_cell.length_b   1.000
_cell.length_c   1.000
_cell.angle_alpha   90.00
_cell.angle_beta   90.00
_cell.angle_gamma   90.00
#
_symmetry.space_group_name_H-M   'P 1'
#
loop_
_entity.id
_entity.type
_entity.pdbx_description
1 polymer ?
#
loop_
_entity_poly.entity_id
_entity_poly.type
_entity_poly.pdbx_seq_one_letter_code
_entity_poly.pdbx_strand_id
1 'polypeptide(L)'
;MTPRSAFCVLPLLLLSACATLDAESCPAVDWQARAFDAGASGAALDSVLGDTQTCAQFTAVPDAAELVTYWEEGADRFCTPARVFDAALRDGTSARVCGSPELSELAAIGAGHREVEARYRDARRTLDRLEGDIRRRRRSIDKRSAQIVELRRELADPAVPDAAKPEIRNAIAKFERKIAGNRRGIREARRNIPRARNALRRARAELRDSQGFVDGTLAAIARESRR
;
A
#
# COMPACT_ATOMS: atom_id res chain seq x y z
N MET A 1 -15.09 -43.27 26.73
CA MET A 1 -15.81 -42.54 25.64
C MET A 1 -16.18 -41.18 26.21
N THR A 2 -15.40 -40.15 25.90
CA THR A 2 -15.62 -38.77 26.32
C THR A 2 -15.83 -37.89 25.06
N PRO A 3 -16.92 -37.11 24.96
CA PRO A 3 -17.16 -36.28 23.78
C PRO A 3 -16.28 -35.03 23.86
N ARG A 4 -15.51 -34.80 22.79
CA ARG A 4 -14.76 -33.57 22.55
C ARG A 4 -15.72 -32.48 22.06
N SER A 5 -15.93 -31.48 22.91
CA SER A 5 -16.63 -30.22 22.54
C SER A 5 -15.74 -29.42 21.58
N ALA A 6 -16.16 -29.28 20.33
CA ALA A 6 -15.56 -28.39 19.34
C ALA A 6 -16.04 -26.96 19.64
N PHE A 7 -15.15 -26.11 20.18
CA PHE A 7 -15.36 -24.66 20.24
C PHE A 7 -15.15 -24.09 18.84
N CYS A 8 -16.24 -23.73 18.15
CA CYS A 8 -16.22 -22.87 16.98
C CYS A 8 -15.88 -21.44 17.42
N VAL A 9 -14.62 -21.05 17.29
CA VAL A 9 -14.20 -19.64 17.36
C VAL A 9 -14.58 -18.99 16.02
N LEU A 10 -15.67 -18.21 16.04
CA LEU A 10 -16.14 -17.40 14.93
C LEU A 10 -15.21 -16.17 14.85
N PRO A 11 -14.44 -15.95 13.75
CA PRO A 11 -13.68 -14.72 13.59
C PRO A 11 -14.68 -13.58 13.32
N LEU A 12 -14.79 -12.63 14.26
CA LEU A 12 -15.42 -11.33 14.02
C LEU A 12 -14.57 -10.61 12.94
N LEU A 13 -14.98 -10.70 11.70
CA LEU A 13 -14.56 -9.82 10.64
C LEU A 13 -15.10 -8.41 10.97
N LEU A 14 -14.25 -7.58 11.56
CA LEU A 14 -14.45 -6.13 11.61
C LEU A 14 -14.35 -5.62 10.17
N LEU A 15 -15.45 -5.68 9.45
CA LEU A 15 -15.72 -4.89 8.26
C LEU A 15 -15.76 -3.43 8.74
N SER A 16 -14.63 -2.72 8.61
CA SER A 16 -14.62 -1.26 8.56
C SER A 16 -15.36 -0.85 7.28
N ALA A 17 -16.67 -0.99 7.28
CA ALA A 17 -17.53 -0.36 6.31
C ALA A 17 -17.29 1.15 6.46
N CYS A 18 -16.95 1.86 5.38
CA CYS A 18 -17.23 3.28 5.27
C CYS A 18 -18.75 3.39 5.50
N ALA A 19 -19.15 3.68 6.74
CA ALA A 19 -20.55 3.84 7.08
C ALA A 19 -21.02 5.10 6.33
N THR A 20 -21.67 4.91 5.22
CA THR A 20 -22.45 5.97 4.57
C THR A 20 -23.56 6.36 5.54
N LEU A 21 -23.65 7.65 5.86
CA LEU A 21 -24.72 8.16 6.70
C LEU A 21 -26.08 7.90 6.03
N ASP A 22 -27.02 7.36 6.79
CA ASP A 22 -28.34 6.98 6.33
C ASP A 22 -29.43 7.43 7.35
N ALA A 23 -30.67 7.10 7.06
CA ALA A 23 -31.79 7.49 7.90
C ALA A 23 -31.72 6.95 9.35
N GLU A 24 -31.04 5.82 9.58
CA GLU A 24 -30.92 5.21 10.91
C GLU A 24 -29.76 5.82 11.69
N SER A 25 -28.64 6.12 11.03
CA SER A 25 -27.42 6.63 11.66
C SER A 25 -27.44 8.15 11.87
N CYS A 26 -28.07 8.92 10.98
CA CYS A 26 -28.09 10.39 11.05
C CYS A 26 -28.64 10.97 12.37
N PRO A 27 -29.72 10.45 12.99
CA PRO A 27 -30.22 10.97 14.27
C PRO A 27 -29.30 10.74 15.46
N ALA A 28 -28.38 9.80 15.35
CA ALA A 28 -27.43 9.44 16.42
C ALA A 28 -26.06 10.15 16.29
N VAL A 29 -25.86 10.98 15.27
CA VAL A 29 -24.58 11.68 15.05
C VAL A 29 -24.41 12.79 16.05
N ASP A 30 -23.33 12.74 16.82
CA ASP A 30 -22.83 13.88 17.59
C ASP A 30 -22.03 14.80 16.65
N TRP A 31 -22.73 15.81 16.14
CA TRP A 31 -22.16 16.77 15.19
C TRP A 31 -21.06 17.64 15.77
N GLN A 32 -21.15 17.97 17.05
CA GLN A 32 -20.14 18.78 17.75
C GLN A 32 -18.83 17.97 17.84
N ALA A 33 -18.92 16.74 18.35
CA ALA A 33 -17.77 15.85 18.41
C ALA A 33 -17.19 15.57 17.02
N ARG A 34 -18.05 15.36 16.01
CA ARG A 34 -17.63 15.09 14.63
C ARG A 34 -16.88 16.27 14.00
N ALA A 35 -17.37 17.50 14.19
CA ALA A 35 -16.69 18.70 13.70
C ALA A 35 -15.36 18.91 14.42
N PHE A 36 -15.36 18.78 15.75
CA PHE A 36 -14.14 18.88 16.55
C PHE A 36 -13.10 17.82 16.13
N ASP A 37 -13.47 16.55 15.98
CA ASP A 37 -12.57 15.47 15.61
C ASP A 37 -12.01 15.66 14.19
N ALA A 38 -12.83 16.19 13.27
CA ALA A 38 -12.37 16.57 11.94
C ALA A 38 -11.27 17.63 12.02
N GLY A 39 -11.49 18.71 12.76
CA GLY A 39 -10.48 19.75 13.00
C GLY A 39 -9.23 19.18 13.67
N ALA A 40 -9.40 18.41 14.74
CA ALA A 40 -8.30 17.82 15.53
C ALA A 40 -7.46 16.78 14.75
N SER A 41 -8.01 16.24 13.66
CA SER A 41 -7.27 15.37 12.72
C SER A 41 -6.68 16.11 11.52
N GLY A 42 -6.94 17.41 11.37
CA GLY A 42 -6.53 18.20 10.21
C GLY A 42 -7.39 17.96 8.96
N ALA A 43 -8.58 17.38 9.13
CA ALA A 43 -9.53 17.22 8.03
C ALA A 43 -10.26 18.54 7.73
N ALA A 44 -10.59 18.77 6.45
CA ALA A 44 -11.33 19.95 6.05
C ALA A 44 -12.77 19.93 6.60
N LEU A 45 -13.31 21.08 6.96
CA LEU A 45 -14.69 21.25 7.39
C LEU A 45 -15.70 20.78 6.33
N ASP A 46 -15.36 20.93 5.05
CA ASP A 46 -16.22 20.53 3.93
C ASP A 46 -16.72 19.08 4.03
N SER A 47 -15.93 18.18 4.62
CA SER A 47 -16.34 16.79 4.83
C SER A 47 -17.49 16.68 5.83
N VAL A 48 -17.47 17.48 6.89
CA VAL A 48 -18.54 17.52 7.91
C VAL A 48 -19.80 18.18 7.33
N LEU A 49 -19.63 19.28 6.58
CA LEU A 49 -20.73 19.97 5.91
C LEU A 49 -21.40 19.07 4.85
N GLY A 50 -20.64 18.27 4.13
CA GLY A 50 -21.19 17.27 3.21
C GLY A 50 -22.03 16.20 3.92
N ASP A 51 -21.59 15.78 5.10
CA ASP A 51 -22.32 14.83 5.94
C ASP A 51 -23.63 15.44 6.48
N THR A 52 -23.61 16.73 6.94
CA THR A 52 -24.85 17.40 7.37
C THR A 52 -25.85 17.56 6.22
N GLN A 53 -25.40 17.89 5.01
CA GLN A 53 -26.27 17.94 3.84
C GLN A 53 -26.93 16.59 3.56
N THR A 54 -26.21 15.49 3.72
CA THR A 54 -26.73 14.14 3.57
C THR A 54 -27.77 13.84 4.63
N CYS A 55 -27.55 14.21 5.89
CA CYS A 55 -28.45 13.93 7.00
C CYS A 55 -29.65 14.89 7.08
N ALA A 56 -29.57 16.08 6.51
CA ALA A 56 -30.64 17.08 6.57
C ALA A 56 -31.99 16.59 5.97
N GLN A 57 -31.95 15.59 5.10
CA GLN A 57 -33.15 14.96 4.56
C GLN A 57 -33.87 13.98 5.53
N PHE A 58 -33.20 13.59 6.63
CA PHE A 58 -33.67 12.59 7.58
C PHE A 58 -33.92 13.17 8.98
N THR A 59 -33.14 14.19 9.37
CA THR A 59 -33.23 14.77 10.72
C THR A 59 -32.78 16.24 10.71
N ALA A 60 -33.08 16.96 11.79
CA ALA A 60 -32.53 18.29 12.00
C ALA A 60 -31.01 18.21 12.21
N VAL A 61 -30.28 19.09 11.55
CA VAL A 61 -28.80 19.21 11.65
C VAL A 61 -28.43 20.58 12.20
N PRO A 62 -27.24 20.72 12.86
CA PRO A 62 -26.78 22.01 13.36
C PRO A 62 -26.55 23.04 12.24
N ASP A 63 -26.55 24.31 12.63
CA ASP A 63 -26.12 25.40 11.74
C ASP A 63 -24.63 25.25 11.38
N ALA A 64 -24.31 25.61 10.14
CA ALA A 64 -22.94 25.61 9.67
C ALA A 64 -21.99 26.48 10.50
N ALA A 65 -22.48 27.61 11.03
CA ALA A 65 -21.69 28.49 11.89
C ALA A 65 -21.31 27.83 13.24
N GLU A 66 -22.22 27.04 13.80
CA GLU A 66 -21.95 26.25 15.02
C GLU A 66 -20.88 25.19 14.76
N LEU A 67 -20.95 24.48 13.65
CA LEU A 67 -19.97 23.48 13.27
C LEU A 67 -18.57 24.06 13.00
N VAL A 68 -18.51 25.27 12.41
CA VAL A 68 -17.26 26.02 12.24
C VAL A 68 -16.56 26.20 13.57
N THR A 69 -17.30 26.63 14.62
CA THR A 69 -16.72 26.90 15.94
C THR A 69 -16.05 25.64 16.53
N TYR A 70 -16.75 24.50 16.54
CA TYR A 70 -16.17 23.25 17.05
C TYR A 70 -15.03 22.73 16.18
N TRP A 71 -15.12 22.90 14.87
CA TRP A 71 -14.06 22.53 13.97
C TRP A 71 -12.80 23.37 14.20
N GLU A 72 -12.92 24.69 14.40
CA GLU A 72 -11.81 25.60 14.72
C GLU A 72 -11.14 25.20 16.04
N GLU A 73 -11.91 24.89 17.10
CA GLU A 73 -11.36 24.40 18.37
C GLU A 73 -10.55 23.10 18.17
N GLY A 74 -11.02 22.21 17.32
CA GLY A 74 -10.28 21.01 16.94
C GLY A 74 -9.01 21.33 16.14
N ALA A 75 -9.14 22.22 15.15
CA ALA A 75 -8.03 22.66 14.31
C ALA A 75 -6.91 23.32 15.10
N ASP A 76 -7.22 24.11 16.11
CA ASP A 76 -6.23 24.71 17.02
C ASP A 76 -5.37 23.65 17.72
N ARG A 77 -5.97 22.51 18.07
CA ARG A 77 -5.20 21.39 18.64
C ARG A 77 -4.31 20.71 17.61
N PHE A 78 -4.76 20.59 16.37
CA PHE A 78 -3.99 20.01 15.28
C PHE A 78 -2.84 20.93 14.84
N CYS A 79 -3.09 22.24 14.74
CA CYS A 79 -2.21 23.25 14.17
C CYS A 79 -0.98 23.57 15.05
N THR A 80 -0.29 22.55 15.50
CA THR A 80 1.01 22.66 16.15
C THR A 80 2.11 22.07 15.25
N PRO A 81 3.35 22.62 15.29
CA PRO A 81 4.46 22.12 14.47
C PRO A 81 4.66 20.60 14.55
N ALA A 82 4.60 20.07 15.78
CA ALA A 82 4.82 18.64 16.01
C ALA A 82 3.71 17.77 15.39
N ARG A 83 2.44 18.15 15.57
CA ARG A 83 1.31 17.36 15.04
C ARG A 83 1.20 17.44 13.53
N VAL A 84 1.36 18.64 12.97
CA VAL A 84 1.34 18.84 11.52
C VAL A 84 2.44 18.03 10.85
N PHE A 85 3.67 18.08 11.40
CA PHE A 85 4.80 17.35 10.84
C PHE A 85 4.61 15.83 10.96
N ASP A 86 4.15 15.33 12.12
CA ASP A 86 3.87 13.92 12.33
C ASP A 86 2.76 13.39 11.40
N ALA A 87 1.67 14.15 11.23
CA ALA A 87 0.59 13.80 10.31
C ALA A 87 1.09 13.75 8.85
N ALA A 88 1.89 14.73 8.44
CA ALA A 88 2.48 14.76 7.11
C ALA A 88 3.41 13.57 6.86
N LEU A 89 4.20 13.16 7.84
CA LEU A 89 5.05 11.97 7.78
C LEU A 89 4.24 10.67 7.68
N ARG A 90 3.11 10.56 8.41
CA ARG A 90 2.32 9.31 8.46
C ARG A 90 1.43 9.11 7.24
N ASP A 91 0.61 10.09 6.91
CA ASP A 91 -0.44 9.95 5.90
C ASP A 91 -0.42 11.02 4.79
N GLY A 92 0.48 12.00 4.89
CA GLY A 92 0.61 13.10 3.93
C GLY A 92 -0.43 14.20 4.11
N THR A 93 -1.08 14.27 5.28
CA THR A 93 -2.04 15.33 5.61
C THR A 93 -1.40 16.70 5.38
N SER A 94 -2.13 17.60 4.71
CA SER A 94 -1.67 18.96 4.48
C SER A 94 -2.05 19.84 5.66
N ALA A 95 -1.25 20.88 5.92
CA ALA A 95 -1.54 21.89 6.94
C ALA A 95 -2.48 23.03 6.44
N ARG A 96 -3.23 22.80 5.35
CA ARG A 96 -4.10 23.83 4.76
C ARG A 96 -5.11 24.40 5.74
N VAL A 97 -5.60 23.55 6.64
CA VAL A 97 -6.55 23.93 7.69
C VAL A 97 -5.99 24.92 8.70
N CYS A 98 -4.66 25.02 8.82
CA CYS A 98 -3.99 25.85 9.81
C CYS A 98 -3.76 27.30 9.37
N GLY A 99 -3.90 27.63 8.09
CA GLY A 99 -3.69 28.97 7.57
C GLY A 99 -2.26 29.55 7.75
N SER A 100 -1.32 28.80 8.34
CA SER A 100 0.07 29.21 8.59
C SER A 100 1.01 28.75 7.48
N PRO A 101 1.80 29.68 6.87
CA PRO A 101 2.82 29.32 5.89
C PRO A 101 3.88 28.39 6.47
N GLU A 102 4.31 28.59 7.71
CA GLU A 102 5.35 27.81 8.40
C GLU A 102 4.89 26.36 8.61
N LEU A 103 3.64 26.17 9.04
CA LEU A 103 3.06 24.83 9.19
C LEU A 103 2.87 24.14 7.85
N SER A 104 2.54 24.91 6.80
CA SER A 104 2.43 24.39 5.45
C SER A 104 3.79 23.92 4.91
N GLU A 105 4.88 24.63 5.22
CA GLU A 105 6.24 24.21 4.87
C GLU A 105 6.64 22.92 5.60
N LEU A 106 6.35 22.82 6.91
CA LEU A 106 6.59 21.60 7.67
C LEU A 106 5.82 20.40 7.09
N ALA A 107 4.57 20.60 6.72
CA ALA A 107 3.77 19.55 6.07
C ALA A 107 4.36 19.14 4.71
N ALA A 108 4.86 20.11 3.92
CA ALA A 108 5.50 19.84 2.65
C ALA A 108 6.79 19.01 2.80
N ILE A 109 7.59 19.28 3.84
CA ILE A 109 8.78 18.48 4.18
C ILE A 109 8.40 17.04 4.50
N GLY A 110 7.40 16.82 5.36
CA GLY A 110 6.91 15.49 5.71
C GLY A 110 6.36 14.72 4.51
N ALA A 111 5.55 15.38 3.68
CA ALA A 111 5.02 14.81 2.44
C ALA A 111 6.13 14.45 1.45
N GLY A 112 7.14 15.32 1.29
CA GLY A 112 8.32 15.05 0.45
C GLY A 112 9.10 13.82 0.90
N HIS A 113 9.27 13.63 2.20
CA HIS A 113 9.92 12.42 2.74
C HIS A 113 9.13 11.15 2.37
N ARG A 114 7.80 11.15 2.52
CA ARG A 114 6.95 10.01 2.11
C ARG A 114 7.06 9.67 0.63
N GLU A 115 7.17 10.67 -0.24
CA GLU A 115 7.39 10.43 -1.66
C GLU A 115 8.74 9.74 -1.92
N VAL A 116 9.78 10.17 -1.22
CA VAL A 116 11.11 9.52 -1.30
C VAL A 116 11.03 8.08 -0.83
N GLU A 117 10.36 7.81 0.29
CA GLU A 117 10.12 6.45 0.77
C GLU A 117 9.33 5.60 -0.24
N ALA A 118 8.30 6.18 -0.86
CA ALA A 118 7.51 5.49 -1.87
C ALA A 118 8.39 5.09 -3.07
N ARG A 119 9.24 6.01 -3.56
CA ARG A 119 10.21 5.71 -4.64
C ARG A 119 11.18 4.60 -4.25
N TYR A 120 11.68 4.62 -3.03
CA TYR A 120 12.56 3.55 -2.53
C TYR A 120 11.85 2.20 -2.49
N ARG A 121 10.61 2.15 -1.94
CA ARG A 121 9.81 0.91 -1.90
C ARG A 121 9.51 0.39 -3.30
N ASP A 122 9.21 1.25 -4.26
CA ASP A 122 8.94 0.88 -5.65
C ASP A 122 10.19 0.32 -6.36
N ALA A 123 11.33 0.97 -6.19
CA ALA A 123 12.59 0.50 -6.75
C ALA A 123 12.97 -0.88 -6.19
N ARG A 124 12.76 -1.10 -4.89
CA ARG A 124 12.98 -2.39 -4.24
C ARG A 124 12.03 -3.46 -4.78
N ARG A 125 10.71 -3.18 -4.82
CA ARG A 125 9.72 -4.11 -5.38
C ARG A 125 10.03 -4.50 -6.83
N THR A 126 10.52 -3.56 -7.61
CA THR A 126 10.90 -3.82 -9.01
C THR A 126 12.07 -4.82 -9.09
N LEU A 127 13.11 -4.65 -8.28
CA LEU A 127 14.23 -5.59 -8.23
C LEU A 127 13.78 -6.98 -7.75
N ASP A 128 13.02 -7.04 -6.65
CA ASP A 128 12.52 -8.28 -6.06
C ASP A 128 11.63 -9.06 -7.07
N ARG A 129 10.82 -8.35 -7.86
CA ARG A 129 9.99 -8.94 -8.93
C ARG A 129 10.84 -9.57 -10.02
N LEU A 130 11.87 -8.88 -10.51
CA LEU A 130 12.77 -9.40 -11.55
C LEU A 130 13.52 -10.64 -11.08
N GLU A 131 14.06 -10.61 -9.87
CA GLU A 131 14.77 -11.76 -9.28
C GLU A 131 13.81 -12.93 -9.01
N GLY A 132 12.60 -12.63 -8.50
CA GLY A 132 11.54 -13.61 -8.29
C GLY A 132 11.10 -14.27 -9.61
N ASP A 133 10.97 -13.50 -10.68
CA ASP A 133 10.61 -14.03 -12.01
C ASP A 133 11.69 -14.99 -12.55
N ILE A 134 12.96 -14.65 -12.40
CA ILE A 134 14.07 -15.54 -12.76
C ILE A 134 13.99 -16.85 -11.98
N ARG A 135 13.77 -16.81 -10.66
CA ARG A 135 13.63 -18.03 -9.84
C ARG A 135 12.45 -18.89 -10.30
N ARG A 136 11.28 -18.30 -10.57
CA ARG A 136 10.10 -19.04 -11.07
C ARG A 136 10.37 -19.70 -12.42
N ARG A 137 10.97 -18.96 -13.36
CA ARG A 137 11.29 -19.48 -14.70
C ARG A 137 12.32 -20.59 -14.66
N ARG A 138 13.34 -20.52 -13.79
CA ARG A 138 14.31 -21.60 -13.59
C ARG A 138 13.61 -22.87 -13.11
N ARG A 139 12.82 -22.81 -12.02
CA ARG A 139 12.06 -23.98 -11.55
C ARG A 139 11.17 -24.59 -12.63
N SER A 140 10.56 -23.73 -13.45
CA SER A 140 9.73 -24.18 -14.57
C SER A 140 10.53 -24.87 -15.68
N ILE A 141 11.76 -24.44 -15.95
CA ILE A 141 12.68 -25.11 -16.87
C ILE A 141 13.07 -26.47 -16.30
N ASP A 142 13.49 -26.53 -15.04
CA ASP A 142 13.93 -27.78 -14.41
C ASP A 142 12.83 -28.85 -14.43
N LYS A 143 11.59 -28.46 -14.04
CA LYS A 143 10.43 -29.35 -14.09
C LYS A 143 10.18 -29.89 -15.51
N ARG A 144 10.21 -29.04 -16.53
CA ARG A 144 9.97 -29.45 -17.92
C ARG A 144 11.11 -30.28 -18.50
N SER A 145 12.34 -29.97 -18.08
CA SER A 145 13.49 -30.77 -18.49
C SER A 145 13.39 -32.19 -17.95
N ALA A 146 12.98 -32.38 -16.70
CA ALA A 146 12.72 -33.69 -16.13
C ALA A 146 11.62 -34.44 -16.89
N GLN A 147 10.50 -33.74 -17.21
CA GLN A 147 9.42 -34.32 -18.00
C GLN A 147 9.89 -34.78 -19.42
N ILE A 148 10.75 -34.01 -20.06
CA ILE A 148 11.34 -34.39 -21.36
C ILE A 148 12.19 -35.68 -21.24
N VAL A 149 12.95 -35.81 -20.15
CA VAL A 149 13.76 -37.03 -19.92
C VAL A 149 12.87 -38.26 -19.83
N GLU A 150 11.77 -38.18 -19.07
CA GLU A 150 10.82 -39.31 -18.95
C GLU A 150 10.14 -39.61 -20.29
N LEU A 151 9.66 -38.59 -21.01
CA LEU A 151 9.04 -38.79 -22.33
C LEU A 151 10.03 -39.39 -23.38
N ARG A 152 11.31 -39.02 -23.30
CA ARG A 152 12.34 -39.62 -24.17
C ARG A 152 12.63 -41.08 -23.82
N ARG A 153 12.58 -41.43 -22.52
CA ARG A 153 12.70 -42.81 -22.06
C ARG A 153 11.52 -43.65 -22.58
N GLU A 154 10.29 -43.10 -22.41
CA GLU A 154 9.08 -43.75 -22.96
C GLU A 154 9.15 -43.91 -24.47
N LEU A 155 9.59 -42.90 -25.22
CA LEU A 155 9.73 -42.96 -26.68
C LEU A 155 10.74 -44.03 -27.13
N ALA A 156 11.75 -44.32 -26.30
CA ALA A 156 12.78 -45.35 -26.58
C ALA A 156 12.35 -46.77 -26.18
N ASP A 157 11.25 -46.91 -25.43
CA ASP A 157 10.76 -48.23 -25.01
C ASP A 157 10.15 -48.95 -26.21
N PRO A 158 10.64 -50.15 -26.54
CA PRO A 158 10.11 -50.97 -27.64
C PRO A 158 8.66 -51.44 -27.42
N ALA A 159 8.17 -51.43 -26.18
CA ALA A 159 6.77 -51.78 -25.86
C ALA A 159 5.78 -50.65 -26.25
N VAL A 160 6.24 -49.44 -26.54
CA VAL A 160 5.38 -48.33 -26.95
C VAL A 160 4.93 -48.48 -28.40
N PRO A 161 3.61 -48.55 -28.67
CA PRO A 161 3.08 -48.69 -30.02
C PRO A 161 3.51 -47.51 -30.91
N ASP A 162 3.82 -47.80 -32.19
CA ASP A 162 4.24 -46.76 -33.15
C ASP A 162 3.20 -45.65 -33.32
N ALA A 163 1.92 -45.99 -33.19
CA ALA A 163 0.82 -45.01 -33.23
C ALA A 163 0.88 -43.96 -32.09
N ALA A 164 1.47 -44.27 -30.91
CA ALA A 164 1.60 -43.36 -29.79
C ALA A 164 2.84 -42.43 -29.86
N LYS A 165 3.88 -42.85 -30.62
CA LYS A 165 5.14 -42.13 -30.72
C LYS A 165 5.02 -40.69 -31.22
N PRO A 166 4.14 -40.32 -32.16
CA PRO A 166 3.93 -38.95 -32.61
C PRO A 166 3.43 -38.02 -31.48
N GLU A 167 2.54 -38.49 -30.60
CA GLU A 167 2.02 -37.73 -29.49
C GLU A 167 3.12 -37.40 -28.47
N ILE A 168 3.96 -38.39 -28.14
CA ILE A 168 5.12 -38.23 -27.26
C ILE A 168 6.10 -37.20 -27.84
N ARG A 169 6.42 -37.28 -29.14
CA ARG A 169 7.28 -36.29 -29.83
C ARG A 169 6.68 -34.90 -29.77
N ASN A 170 5.37 -34.75 -29.98
CA ASN A 170 4.66 -33.47 -29.90
C ASN A 170 4.71 -32.87 -28.47
N ALA A 171 4.55 -33.72 -27.44
CA ALA A 171 4.69 -33.29 -26.05
C ALA A 171 6.10 -32.79 -25.75
N ILE A 172 7.15 -33.49 -26.18
CA ILE A 172 8.55 -33.07 -26.05
C ILE A 172 8.74 -31.69 -26.72
N ALA A 173 8.34 -31.56 -27.98
CA ALA A 173 8.47 -30.29 -28.72
C ALA A 173 7.72 -29.14 -28.05
N LYS A 174 6.56 -29.39 -27.46
CA LYS A 174 5.81 -28.39 -26.66
C LYS A 174 6.58 -27.94 -25.44
N PHE A 175 7.20 -28.86 -24.69
CA PHE A 175 8.01 -28.50 -23.52
C PHE A 175 9.29 -27.77 -23.90
N GLU A 176 9.97 -28.17 -24.99
CA GLU A 176 11.16 -27.47 -25.48
C GLU A 176 10.85 -26.02 -25.88
N ARG A 177 9.71 -25.77 -26.57
CA ARG A 177 9.26 -24.37 -26.85
C ARG A 177 9.02 -23.59 -25.59
N LYS A 178 8.40 -24.16 -24.55
CA LYS A 178 8.17 -23.51 -23.25
C LYS A 178 9.49 -23.20 -22.52
N ILE A 179 10.46 -24.11 -22.56
CA ILE A 179 11.80 -23.92 -22.01
C ILE A 179 12.51 -22.75 -22.73
N ALA A 180 12.46 -22.72 -24.05
CA ALA A 180 13.03 -21.65 -24.85
C ALA A 180 12.42 -20.27 -24.50
N GLY A 181 11.10 -20.22 -24.32
CA GLY A 181 10.38 -19.01 -23.85
C GLY A 181 10.85 -18.56 -22.47
N ASN A 182 10.96 -19.48 -21.51
CA ASN A 182 11.47 -19.16 -20.17
C ASN A 182 12.93 -18.68 -20.20
N ARG A 183 13.79 -19.27 -21.01
CA ARG A 183 15.18 -18.82 -21.20
C ARG A 183 15.26 -17.41 -21.77
N ARG A 184 14.39 -17.05 -22.74
CA ARG A 184 14.29 -15.66 -23.24
C ARG A 184 13.90 -14.69 -22.14
N GLY A 185 12.83 -15.00 -21.38
CA GLY A 185 12.40 -14.14 -20.27
C GLY A 185 13.47 -13.97 -19.18
N ILE A 186 14.24 -15.02 -18.87
CA ILE A 186 15.38 -14.91 -17.94
C ILE A 186 16.44 -13.95 -18.48
N ARG A 187 16.78 -14.02 -19.77
CA ARG A 187 17.76 -13.09 -20.37
C ARG A 187 17.28 -11.65 -20.31
N GLU A 188 16.00 -11.42 -20.56
CA GLU A 188 15.39 -10.10 -20.49
C GLU A 188 15.42 -9.55 -19.05
N ALA A 189 14.94 -10.34 -18.09
CA ALA A 189 14.99 -9.95 -16.67
C ALA A 189 16.42 -9.65 -16.22
N ARG A 190 17.40 -10.45 -16.62
CA ARG A 190 18.83 -10.22 -16.30
C ARG A 190 19.37 -8.91 -16.90
N ARG A 191 18.94 -8.52 -18.10
CA ARG A 191 19.34 -7.24 -18.71
C ARG A 191 18.76 -6.05 -17.93
N ASN A 192 17.59 -6.21 -17.29
CA ASN A 192 16.94 -5.14 -16.54
C ASN A 192 17.43 -5.00 -15.09
N ILE A 193 17.99 -6.06 -14.49
CA ILE A 193 18.51 -6.06 -13.11
C ILE A 193 19.53 -4.94 -12.85
N PRO A 194 20.55 -4.68 -13.69
CA PRO A 194 21.48 -3.59 -13.43
C PRO A 194 20.83 -2.21 -13.34
N ARG A 195 19.83 -1.95 -14.20
CA ARG A 195 19.05 -0.71 -14.17
C ARG A 195 18.24 -0.61 -12.87
N ALA A 196 17.56 -1.69 -12.48
CA ALA A 196 16.78 -1.74 -11.24
C ALA A 196 17.66 -1.56 -10.00
N ARG A 197 18.86 -2.17 -9.96
CA ARG A 197 19.84 -1.98 -8.88
C ARG A 197 20.36 -0.55 -8.79
N ASN A 198 20.59 0.09 -9.93
CA ASN A 198 21.01 1.48 -9.98
C ASN A 198 19.89 2.42 -9.49
N ALA A 199 18.64 2.17 -9.89
CA ALA A 199 17.50 2.92 -9.39
C ALA A 199 17.34 2.76 -7.87
N LEU A 200 17.47 1.55 -7.35
CA LEU A 200 17.41 1.27 -5.91
C LEU A 200 18.54 1.98 -5.13
N ARG A 201 19.78 1.99 -5.67
CA ARG A 201 20.89 2.70 -5.02
C ARG A 201 20.65 4.20 -4.95
N ARG A 202 20.14 4.83 -6.03
CA ARG A 202 19.79 6.26 -6.01
C ARG A 202 18.67 6.54 -5.01
N ALA A 203 17.57 5.79 -5.09
CA ALA A 203 16.45 5.98 -4.17
C ALA A 203 16.84 5.76 -2.69
N ARG A 204 17.79 4.85 -2.42
CA ARG A 204 18.35 4.65 -1.07
C ARG A 204 19.21 5.83 -0.59
N ALA A 205 19.95 6.48 -1.48
CA ALA A 205 20.70 7.68 -1.15
C ALA A 205 19.75 8.83 -0.84
N GLU A 206 18.78 9.09 -1.72
CA GLU A 206 17.73 10.10 -1.51
C GLU A 206 16.99 9.88 -0.18
N LEU A 207 16.66 8.62 0.17
CA LEU A 207 16.00 8.30 1.44
C LEU A 207 16.86 8.66 2.66
N ARG A 208 18.18 8.37 2.62
CA ARG A 208 19.06 8.73 3.73
C ARG A 208 19.18 10.24 3.90
N ASP A 209 19.31 10.97 2.78
CA ASP A 209 19.44 12.42 2.81
C ASP A 209 18.13 13.05 3.35
N SER A 210 16.98 12.57 2.88
CA SER A 210 15.66 12.98 3.37
C SER A 210 15.43 12.63 4.84
N GLN A 211 15.89 11.46 5.31
CA GLN A 211 15.82 11.07 6.73
C GLN A 211 16.64 12.02 7.61
N GLY A 212 17.87 12.37 7.20
CA GLY A 212 18.69 13.33 7.93
C GLY A 212 18.03 14.70 8.05
N PHE A 213 17.31 15.13 7.00
CA PHE A 213 16.55 16.38 7.03
C PHE A 213 15.34 16.32 7.99
N VAL A 214 14.59 15.20 7.97
CA VAL A 214 13.49 14.94 8.91
C VAL A 214 13.98 14.96 10.36
N ASP A 215 15.07 14.26 10.65
CA ASP A 215 15.65 14.21 12.00
C ASP A 215 16.08 15.61 12.49
N GLY A 216 16.66 16.41 11.61
CA GLY A 216 17.02 17.81 11.87
C GLY A 216 15.79 18.68 12.18
N THR A 217 14.70 18.51 11.42
CA THR A 217 13.43 19.22 11.62
C THR A 217 12.78 18.85 12.95
N LEU A 218 12.72 17.56 13.30
CA LEU A 218 12.20 17.08 14.58
C LEU A 218 13.00 17.66 15.76
N ALA A 219 14.34 17.71 15.63
CA ALA A 219 15.20 18.31 16.66
C ALA A 219 14.97 19.83 16.81
N ALA A 220 14.63 20.54 15.72
CA ALA A 220 14.28 21.97 15.79
C ALA A 220 12.94 22.17 16.50
N ILE A 221 11.89 21.45 16.11
CA ILE A 221 10.56 21.48 16.75
C ILE A 221 10.67 21.21 18.25
N ALA A 222 11.44 20.19 18.65
CA ALA A 222 11.62 19.82 20.05
C ALA A 222 12.39 20.89 20.87
N ARG A 223 13.23 21.70 20.25
CA ARG A 223 13.88 22.83 20.92
C ARG A 223 12.93 24.00 21.15
N GLU A 224 12.08 24.31 20.18
CA GLU A 224 11.08 25.38 20.31
C GLU A 224 10.04 25.08 21.38
N SER A 225 9.57 23.83 21.45
CA SER A 225 8.58 23.42 22.47
C SER A 225 9.08 23.48 23.92
N ARG A 226 10.40 23.67 24.13
CA ARG A 226 11.02 23.81 25.47
C ARG A 226 11.28 25.25 25.91
N ARG A 227 11.00 26.21 25.06
CA ARG A 227 11.12 27.66 25.36
C ARG A 227 9.80 28.23 25.81
#